data_f561c386d62fae4222dd01624d1f78ee
#
_entry.id   f561c386d62fae4222dd01624d1f78ee
#
_cell.length_a   1.000
_cell.length_b   1.000
_cell.length_c   1.000
_cell.angle_alpha   90.00
_cell.angle_beta   90.00
_cell.angle_gamma   90.00
#
_symmetry.space_group_name_H-M   'P 1'
#
loop_
_entity.id
_entity.type
_entity.pdbx_description
1 polymer ?
#
loop_
_entity_poly.entity_id
_entity_poly.type
_entity_poly.pdbx_seq_one_letter_code
_entity_poly.pdbx_strand_id
1 'polypeptide(L)'
;MNDEELEGVIAHELSHVRNYDILTSSIAATIAGAITYLASMGRWAMLFGGFGRGRDDDREGGGLAALLMIFLAPLAALMLQLFLSRTREYSADETGARMVGQPYGLISALQKLGAYNQRIPTTAVSPSTAALCIVKPLFGGGTLNSLFSTHPPLEARIKALREMTIVPQR
;
A
#
# COMPACT_ATOMS: atom_id res chain seq x y z
N MET A 1 -22.46 11.23 8.45
CA MET A 1 -22.72 10.09 7.56
C MET A 1 -24.15 9.65 7.78
N ASN A 2 -24.86 9.29 6.71
CA ASN A 2 -26.17 8.63 6.80
C ASN A 2 -25.99 7.10 6.88
N ASP A 3 -27.12 6.36 7.02
CA ASP A 3 -27.07 4.90 7.23
C ASP A 3 -26.48 4.15 6.03
N GLU A 4 -26.80 4.56 4.79
CA GLU A 4 -26.23 3.95 3.58
C GLU A 4 -24.72 4.16 3.45
N GLU A 5 -24.24 5.34 3.85
CA GLU A 5 -22.80 5.65 3.87
C GLU A 5 -22.08 4.83 4.94
N LEU A 6 -22.70 4.69 6.10
CA LEU A 6 -22.16 3.90 7.20
C LEU A 6 -22.12 2.42 6.82
N GLU A 7 -23.18 1.89 6.20
CA GLU A 7 -23.24 0.53 5.70
C GLU A 7 -22.13 0.27 4.68
N GLY A 8 -21.92 1.18 3.73
CA GLY A 8 -20.85 1.08 2.75
C GLY A 8 -19.46 1.03 3.38
N VAL A 9 -19.20 1.88 4.38
CA VAL A 9 -17.93 1.89 5.11
C VAL A 9 -17.75 0.62 5.94
N ILE A 10 -18.75 0.16 6.65
CA ILE A 10 -18.66 -1.09 7.43
C ILE A 10 -18.41 -2.28 6.51
N ALA A 11 -19.09 -2.34 5.36
CA ALA A 11 -18.88 -3.40 4.39
C ALA A 11 -17.45 -3.38 3.81
N HIS A 12 -16.88 -2.19 3.57
CA HIS A 12 -15.47 -2.04 3.18
C HIS A 12 -14.53 -2.60 4.25
N GLU A 13 -14.71 -2.23 5.52
CA GLU A 13 -13.88 -2.74 6.63
C GLU A 13 -14.02 -4.27 6.80
N LEU A 14 -15.24 -4.80 6.70
CA LEU A 14 -15.48 -6.25 6.77
C LEU A 14 -14.82 -6.98 5.58
N SER A 15 -14.69 -6.31 4.44
CA SER A 15 -14.04 -6.87 3.26
C SER A 15 -12.55 -7.15 3.49
N HIS A 16 -11.85 -6.33 4.26
CA HIS A 16 -10.46 -6.59 4.64
C HIS A 16 -10.31 -7.89 5.44
N VAL A 17 -11.29 -8.19 6.30
CA VAL A 17 -11.33 -9.47 7.05
C VAL A 17 -11.62 -10.63 6.11
N ARG A 18 -12.63 -10.49 5.25
CA ARG A 18 -13.02 -11.52 4.28
C ARG A 18 -11.92 -11.85 3.28
N ASN A 19 -11.18 -10.85 2.82
CA ASN A 19 -10.10 -10.99 1.86
C ASN A 19 -8.77 -11.43 2.49
N TYR A 20 -8.72 -11.65 3.81
CA TYR A 20 -7.51 -12.01 4.55
C TYR A 20 -6.36 -10.99 4.37
N ASP A 21 -6.69 -9.70 4.31
CA ASP A 21 -5.74 -8.64 4.00
C ASP A 21 -4.62 -8.50 5.05
N ILE A 22 -4.91 -8.79 6.31
CA ILE A 22 -3.91 -8.82 7.38
C ILE A 22 -2.88 -9.91 7.13
N LEU A 23 -3.33 -11.11 6.73
CA LEU A 23 -2.43 -12.24 6.43
C LEU A 23 -1.55 -11.91 5.23
N THR A 24 -2.14 -11.44 4.14
CA THR A 24 -1.41 -11.04 2.92
C THR A 24 -0.38 -9.96 3.22
N SER A 25 -0.73 -8.96 4.04
CA SER A 25 0.18 -7.89 4.47
C SER A 25 1.34 -8.43 5.29
N SER A 26 1.06 -9.32 6.23
CA SER A 26 2.07 -9.88 7.13
C SER A 26 3.08 -10.72 6.35
N ILE A 27 2.62 -11.52 5.39
CA ILE A 27 3.50 -12.30 4.50
C ILE A 27 4.36 -11.36 3.65
N ALA A 28 3.75 -10.37 3.01
CA ALA A 28 4.48 -9.40 2.18
C ALA A 28 5.52 -8.61 2.99
N ALA A 29 5.16 -8.17 4.21
CA ALA A 29 6.07 -7.46 5.10
C ALA A 29 7.24 -8.35 5.55
N THR A 30 6.97 -9.61 5.83
CA THR A 30 8.02 -10.60 6.23
C THR A 30 9.01 -10.81 5.09
N ILE A 31 8.53 -11.03 3.87
CA ILE A 31 9.38 -11.21 2.68
C ILE A 31 10.21 -9.96 2.42
N ALA A 32 9.59 -8.78 2.43
CA ALA A 32 10.30 -7.52 2.23
C ALA A 32 11.33 -7.24 3.34
N GLY A 33 11.00 -7.58 4.58
CA GLY A 33 11.91 -7.51 5.71
C GLY A 33 13.13 -8.41 5.53
N ALA A 34 12.92 -9.66 5.09
CA ALA A 34 13.99 -10.60 4.79
C ALA A 34 14.90 -10.09 3.67
N ILE A 35 14.33 -9.57 2.58
CA ILE A 35 15.10 -8.97 1.47
C ILE A 35 15.95 -7.79 1.96
N THR A 36 15.34 -6.90 2.76
CA THR A 36 16.03 -5.73 3.31
C THR A 36 17.15 -6.13 4.27
N TYR A 37 16.90 -7.15 5.09
CA TYR A 37 17.91 -7.69 6.01
C TYR A 37 19.10 -8.27 5.26
N LEU A 38 18.87 -9.13 4.25
CA LEU A 38 19.92 -9.69 3.41
C LEU A 38 20.72 -8.62 2.67
N ALA A 39 20.04 -7.61 2.12
CA ALA A 39 20.70 -6.47 1.49
C ALA A 39 21.56 -5.67 2.50
N SER A 40 21.11 -5.53 3.75
CA SER A 40 21.90 -4.87 4.79
C SER A 40 23.14 -5.69 5.18
N MET A 41 23.03 -7.00 5.30
CA MET A 41 24.18 -7.87 5.52
C MET A 41 25.19 -7.77 4.37
N GLY A 42 24.73 -7.74 3.13
CA GLY A 42 25.58 -7.52 1.96
C GLY A 42 26.34 -6.19 2.02
N ARG A 43 25.68 -5.10 2.45
CA ARG A 43 26.33 -3.80 2.69
C ARG A 43 27.43 -3.87 3.76
N TRP A 44 27.12 -4.52 4.89
CA TRP A 44 28.10 -4.71 5.96
C TRP A 44 29.29 -5.55 5.52
N ALA A 45 29.05 -6.68 4.83
CA ALA A 45 30.11 -7.51 4.27
C ALA A 45 31.01 -6.73 3.30
N MET A 46 30.44 -5.83 2.51
CA MET A 46 31.15 -4.98 1.59
C MET A 46 32.01 -3.91 2.29
N LEU A 47 31.46 -3.30 3.36
CA LEU A 47 32.17 -2.27 4.14
C LEU A 47 33.31 -2.85 5.00
N PHE A 48 33.11 -4.00 5.61
CA PHE A 48 34.04 -4.60 6.58
C PHE A 48 34.77 -5.84 6.07
N GLY A 49 34.24 -6.53 5.05
CA GLY A 49 34.80 -7.77 4.51
C GLY A 49 35.85 -7.60 3.42
N GLY A 50 36.10 -6.37 2.97
CA GLY A 50 37.07 -6.07 1.91
C GLY A 50 36.76 -6.84 0.61
N PHE A 51 36.34 -6.15 -0.40
CA PHE A 51 36.20 -6.63 -1.79
C PHE A 51 37.56 -6.94 -2.39
N GLY A 52 38.35 -7.81 -1.79
CA GLY A 52 39.69 -8.02 -2.29
C GLY A 52 40.55 -8.96 -1.51
N ARG A 53 40.12 -10.18 -1.26
CA ARG A 53 41.07 -11.24 -0.97
C ARG A 53 40.67 -12.56 -1.60
N GLY A 54 41.19 -12.78 -2.81
CA GLY A 54 41.41 -14.10 -3.36
C GLY A 54 40.21 -14.76 -3.96
N ARG A 55 39.97 -14.45 -5.23
CA ARG A 55 39.72 -15.48 -6.23
C ARG A 55 39.96 -14.89 -7.60
N ASP A 56 41.07 -15.33 -8.22
CA ASP A 56 41.23 -15.34 -9.65
C ASP A 56 40.05 -16.05 -10.26
N ASP A 57 39.06 -15.32 -10.76
CA ASP A 57 38.13 -15.80 -11.78
C ASP A 57 37.49 -14.60 -12.49
N ASP A 58 37.71 -14.57 -13.79
CA ASP A 58 37.31 -13.57 -14.79
C ASP A 58 35.82 -13.28 -14.83
N ARG A 59 35.29 -12.49 -13.87
CA ARG A 59 33.95 -11.90 -13.97
C ARG A 59 33.95 -10.44 -13.56
N GLU A 60 34.39 -9.63 -14.50
CA GLU A 60 34.37 -8.15 -14.42
C GLU A 60 32.96 -7.54 -14.16
N GLY A 61 31.89 -8.34 -14.27
CA GLY A 61 30.49 -7.91 -14.04
C GLY A 61 29.90 -8.20 -12.65
N GLY A 62 30.52 -9.08 -11.85
CA GLY A 62 29.91 -9.60 -10.61
C GLY A 62 29.80 -8.56 -9.50
N GLY A 63 30.79 -7.69 -9.37
CA GLY A 63 30.84 -6.64 -8.33
C GLY A 63 29.76 -5.56 -8.51
N LEU A 64 29.58 -5.08 -9.74
CA LEU A 64 28.58 -4.08 -10.05
C LEU A 64 27.15 -4.64 -9.91
N ALA A 65 26.91 -5.88 -10.36
CA ALA A 65 25.64 -6.55 -10.21
C ALA A 65 25.28 -6.74 -8.73
N ALA A 66 26.21 -7.14 -7.89
CA ALA A 66 26.02 -7.27 -6.45
C ALA A 66 25.69 -5.92 -5.79
N LEU A 67 26.40 -4.86 -6.17
CA LEU A 67 26.12 -3.50 -5.73
C LEU A 67 24.72 -3.05 -6.10
N LEU A 68 24.32 -3.23 -7.35
CA LEU A 68 22.98 -2.89 -7.81
C LEU A 68 21.92 -3.66 -7.05
N MET A 69 22.10 -4.96 -6.83
CA MET A 69 21.13 -5.78 -6.08
C MET A 69 20.98 -5.33 -4.63
N ILE A 70 22.05 -4.90 -3.96
CA ILE A 70 22.00 -4.40 -2.57
C ILE A 70 21.12 -3.15 -2.44
N PHE A 71 21.06 -2.30 -3.47
CA PHE A 71 20.25 -1.08 -3.46
C PHE A 71 18.88 -1.28 -4.11
N LEU A 72 18.80 -2.01 -5.22
CA LEU A 72 17.54 -2.19 -5.95
C LEU A 72 16.57 -3.17 -5.28
N ALA A 73 17.08 -4.22 -4.62
CA ALA A 73 16.20 -5.22 -4.01
C ALA A 73 15.31 -4.64 -2.88
N PRO A 74 15.81 -3.83 -1.92
CA PRO A 74 14.95 -3.16 -0.95
C PRO A 74 13.96 -2.19 -1.58
N LEU A 75 14.36 -1.48 -2.63
CA LEU A 75 13.48 -0.57 -3.37
C LEU A 75 12.35 -1.35 -4.06
N ALA A 76 12.67 -2.46 -4.72
CA ALA A 76 11.68 -3.33 -5.34
C ALA A 76 10.71 -3.93 -4.30
N ALA A 77 11.22 -4.34 -3.14
CA ALA A 77 10.40 -4.84 -2.04
C ALA A 77 9.44 -3.77 -1.51
N LEU A 78 9.89 -2.53 -1.36
CA LEU A 78 9.04 -1.39 -0.99
C LEU A 78 7.96 -1.13 -2.05
N MET A 79 8.33 -1.09 -3.33
CA MET A 79 7.37 -0.87 -4.42
C MET A 79 6.31 -1.97 -4.48
N LEU A 80 6.72 -3.23 -4.26
CA LEU A 80 5.78 -4.35 -4.18
C LEU A 80 4.79 -4.19 -3.01
N GLN A 81 5.26 -3.80 -1.83
CA GLN A 81 4.39 -3.54 -0.68
C GLN A 81 3.37 -2.44 -0.96
N LEU A 82 3.80 -1.34 -1.58
CA LEU A 82 2.91 -0.24 -1.96
C LEU A 82 1.87 -0.67 -3.00
N PHE A 83 2.28 -1.47 -3.98
CA PHE A 83 1.39 -2.04 -4.97
C PHE A 83 0.33 -2.94 -4.33
N LEU A 84 0.74 -3.89 -3.49
CA LEU A 84 -0.17 -4.78 -2.77
C LEU A 84 -1.15 -4.00 -1.88
N SER A 85 -0.67 -2.97 -1.18
CA SER A 85 -1.53 -2.12 -0.36
C SER A 85 -2.64 -1.47 -1.17
N ARG A 86 -2.31 -0.89 -2.34
CA ARG A 86 -3.30 -0.27 -3.22
C ARG A 86 -4.28 -1.28 -3.81
N THR A 87 -3.80 -2.44 -4.23
CA THR A 87 -4.65 -3.49 -4.79
C THR A 87 -5.68 -3.98 -3.78
N ARG A 88 -5.30 -4.10 -2.50
CA ARG A 88 -6.21 -4.48 -1.41
C ARG A 88 -7.34 -3.46 -1.21
N GLU A 89 -7.05 -2.17 -1.27
CA GLU A 89 -8.08 -1.13 -1.18
C GLU A 89 -9.14 -1.28 -2.28
N TYR A 90 -8.70 -1.48 -3.53
CA TYR A 90 -9.64 -1.72 -4.63
C TYR A 90 -10.44 -3.02 -4.46
N SER A 91 -9.79 -4.07 -3.97
CA SER A 91 -10.45 -5.35 -3.68
C SER A 91 -11.47 -5.22 -2.54
N ALA A 92 -11.14 -4.44 -1.50
CA ALA A 92 -12.05 -4.17 -0.39
C ALA A 92 -13.24 -3.32 -0.83
N ASP A 93 -13.02 -2.29 -1.66
CA ASP A 93 -14.07 -1.48 -2.26
C ASP A 93 -15.04 -2.34 -3.09
N GLU A 94 -14.51 -3.20 -3.95
CA GLU A 94 -15.30 -4.09 -4.78
C GLU A 94 -16.08 -5.10 -3.95
N THR A 95 -15.41 -5.76 -3.01
CA THR A 95 -16.04 -6.77 -2.15
C THR A 95 -17.12 -6.14 -1.28
N GLY A 96 -16.86 -4.97 -0.68
CA GLY A 96 -17.81 -4.23 0.15
C GLY A 96 -19.04 -3.79 -0.65
N ALA A 97 -18.83 -3.22 -1.85
CA ALA A 97 -19.91 -2.82 -2.72
C ALA A 97 -20.78 -4.02 -3.16
N ARG A 98 -20.17 -5.19 -3.41
CA ARG A 98 -20.89 -6.44 -3.71
C ARG A 98 -21.66 -6.98 -2.51
N MET A 99 -21.13 -6.82 -1.28
CA MET A 99 -21.81 -7.25 -0.05
C MET A 99 -23.08 -6.45 0.21
N VAL A 100 -23.05 -5.14 -0.03
CA VAL A 100 -24.20 -4.22 0.10
C VAL A 100 -25.16 -4.31 -1.11
N GLY A 101 -24.66 -4.77 -2.26
CA GLY A 101 -25.40 -4.81 -3.52
C GLY A 101 -25.39 -3.50 -4.29
N GLN A 102 -24.71 -2.46 -3.81
CA GLN A 102 -24.59 -1.16 -4.45
C GLN A 102 -23.32 -0.41 -4.00
N PRO A 103 -22.69 0.41 -4.87
CA PRO A 103 -21.48 1.16 -4.51
C PRO A 103 -21.77 2.57 -3.97
N TYR A 104 -23.01 3.07 -4.07
CA TYR A 104 -23.32 4.49 -3.91
C TYR A 104 -23.08 5.01 -2.49
N GLY A 105 -23.40 4.21 -1.47
CA GLY A 105 -23.16 4.58 -0.08
C GLY A 105 -21.67 4.79 0.20
N LEU A 106 -20.82 3.86 -0.25
CA LEU A 106 -19.36 3.99 -0.11
C LEU A 106 -18.80 5.17 -0.92
N ILE A 107 -19.27 5.38 -2.15
CA ILE A 107 -18.87 6.55 -2.98
C ILE A 107 -19.20 7.85 -2.26
N SER A 108 -20.41 8.00 -1.71
CA SER A 108 -20.83 9.21 -0.98
C SER A 108 -19.97 9.41 0.27
N ALA A 109 -19.71 8.35 1.02
CA ALA A 109 -18.84 8.40 2.19
C ALA A 109 -17.43 8.87 1.84
N LEU A 110 -16.81 8.30 0.81
CA LEU A 110 -15.48 8.68 0.34
C LEU A 110 -15.43 10.15 -0.10
N GLN A 111 -16.45 10.64 -0.82
CA GLN A 111 -16.53 12.04 -1.23
C GLN A 111 -16.62 12.99 -0.03
N LYS A 112 -17.45 12.67 0.95
CA LYS A 112 -17.57 13.47 2.18
C LYS A 112 -16.29 13.49 3.00
N LEU A 113 -15.66 12.34 3.17
CA LEU A 113 -14.38 12.22 3.88
C LEU A 113 -13.27 13.00 3.18
N GLY A 114 -13.21 12.95 1.84
CA GLY A 114 -12.26 13.72 1.05
C GLY A 114 -12.45 15.23 1.20
N ALA A 115 -13.69 15.71 1.09
CA ALA A 115 -14.02 17.13 1.27
C ALA A 115 -13.74 17.61 2.71
N TYR A 116 -13.99 16.77 3.71
CA TYR A 116 -13.69 17.08 5.10
C TYR A 116 -12.18 17.18 5.36
N ASN A 117 -11.42 16.23 4.84
CA ASN A 117 -9.96 16.19 4.99
C ASN A 117 -9.26 17.37 4.31
N GLN A 118 -9.81 17.90 3.21
CA GLN A 118 -9.32 19.12 2.58
C GLN A 118 -9.56 20.37 3.43
N ARG A 119 -10.69 20.44 4.15
CA ARG A 119 -11.06 21.59 4.98
C ARG A 119 -10.35 21.62 6.32
N ILE A 120 -10.10 20.46 6.90
CA ILE A 120 -9.47 20.32 8.22
C ILE A 120 -8.33 19.32 8.06
N PRO A 121 -7.13 19.76 7.62
CA PRO A 121 -5.98 18.87 7.55
C PRO A 121 -5.68 18.33 8.95
N THR A 122 -5.72 17.03 9.10
CA THR A 122 -5.46 16.39 10.39
C THR A 122 -3.96 16.39 10.65
N THR A 123 -3.49 17.39 11.38
CA THR A 123 -2.08 17.53 11.80
C THR A 123 -1.75 16.69 13.02
N ALA A 124 -2.76 16.14 13.70
CA ALA A 124 -2.63 15.46 15.00
C ALA A 124 -2.41 13.94 14.91
N VAL A 125 -2.40 13.35 13.71
CA VAL A 125 -2.25 11.89 13.54
C VAL A 125 -0.78 11.56 13.36
N SER A 126 -0.23 10.71 14.26
CA SER A 126 1.14 10.23 14.10
C SER A 126 1.28 9.32 12.87
N PRO A 127 2.47 9.20 12.26
CA PRO A 127 2.69 8.29 11.13
C PRO A 127 2.29 6.84 11.41
N SER A 128 2.43 6.38 12.67
CA SER A 128 2.06 5.03 13.10
C SER A 128 0.55 4.80 13.13
N THR A 129 -0.25 5.84 13.39
CA THR A 129 -1.73 5.74 13.41
C THR A 129 -2.37 6.13 12.09
N ALA A 130 -1.61 6.73 11.16
CA ALA A 130 -2.10 7.08 9.83
C ALA A 130 -2.57 5.86 9.01
N ALA A 131 -2.00 4.69 9.28
CA ALA A 131 -2.39 3.42 8.64
C ALA A 131 -3.81 2.94 9.04
N LEU A 132 -4.36 3.48 10.15
CA LEU A 132 -5.72 3.15 10.63
C LEU A 132 -6.79 4.10 10.07
N CYS A 133 -6.39 5.09 9.28
CA CYS A 133 -7.32 6.05 8.71
C CYS A 133 -7.79 5.59 7.32
N ILE A 134 -9.10 5.53 7.10
CA ILE A 134 -9.72 5.22 5.78
C ILE A 134 -9.30 6.23 4.72
N VAL A 135 -9.08 7.48 5.12
CA VAL A 135 -8.59 8.56 4.25
C VAL A 135 -7.29 9.08 4.83
N LYS A 136 -6.26 9.14 4.00
CA LYS A 136 -4.94 9.63 4.42
C LYS A 136 -5.03 11.08 4.88
N PRO A 137 -4.52 11.41 6.10
CA PRO A 137 -4.33 12.79 6.51
C PRO A 137 -3.38 13.48 5.52
N LEU A 138 -3.70 14.71 5.12
CA LEU A 138 -2.85 15.50 4.24
C LEU A 138 -1.61 15.97 5.01
N PHE A 139 -0.53 15.19 4.97
CA PHE A 139 0.78 15.66 5.40
C PHE A 139 1.46 16.34 4.21
N GLY A 140 1.51 17.67 4.19
CA GLY A 140 2.33 18.50 3.33
C GLY A 140 2.33 18.15 1.83
N GLY A 141 1.80 19.00 0.99
CA GLY A 141 1.64 18.78 -0.43
C GLY A 141 2.95 18.58 -1.19
N GLY A 142 3.01 17.48 -1.92
CA GLY A 142 4.01 17.22 -2.95
C GLY A 142 3.60 16.01 -3.77
N THR A 143 3.75 16.08 -5.08
CA THR A 143 3.43 15.01 -6.05
C THR A 143 4.17 13.69 -5.73
N LEU A 144 5.34 13.75 -5.12
CA LEU A 144 6.09 12.58 -4.67
C LEU A 144 5.42 11.84 -3.52
N ASN A 145 4.69 12.54 -2.64
CA ASN A 145 3.96 11.92 -1.53
C ASN A 145 2.82 11.00 -2.01
N SER A 146 2.27 11.22 -3.20
CA SER A 146 1.24 10.35 -3.76
C SER A 146 1.79 9.00 -4.24
N LEU A 147 3.04 8.95 -4.70
CA LEU A 147 3.68 7.71 -5.13
C LEU A 147 3.97 6.77 -3.97
N PHE A 148 4.36 7.32 -2.81
CA PHE A 148 4.64 6.56 -1.59
C PHE A 148 3.42 6.44 -0.66
N SER A 149 2.24 6.81 -1.14
CA SER A 149 1.00 6.61 -0.39
C SER A 149 0.60 5.14 -0.37
N THR A 150 0.29 4.63 0.81
CA THR A 150 -0.25 3.27 1.00
C THR A 150 -1.66 3.12 0.46
N HIS A 151 -2.44 4.20 0.40
CA HIS A 151 -3.79 4.19 -0.18
C HIS A 151 -3.80 4.81 -1.57
N PRO A 152 -4.63 4.29 -2.49
CA PRO A 152 -4.82 4.92 -3.80
C PRO A 152 -5.50 6.29 -3.65
N PRO A 153 -5.36 7.18 -4.66
CA PRO A 153 -6.11 8.43 -4.68
C PRO A 153 -7.62 8.19 -4.60
N LEU A 154 -8.29 9.04 -3.83
CA LEU A 154 -9.75 8.94 -3.58
C LEU A 154 -10.54 8.96 -4.89
N GLU A 155 -10.15 9.83 -5.82
CA GLU A 155 -10.79 9.96 -7.13
C GLU A 155 -10.68 8.66 -7.94
N ALA A 156 -9.55 7.95 -7.83
CA ALA A 156 -9.34 6.68 -8.52
C ALA A 156 -10.22 5.56 -7.93
N ARG A 157 -10.39 5.51 -6.61
CA ARG A 157 -11.31 4.58 -5.94
C ARG A 157 -12.76 4.86 -6.34
N ILE A 158 -13.18 6.13 -6.27
CA ILE A 158 -14.54 6.55 -6.67
C ILE A 158 -14.81 6.21 -8.14
N LYS A 159 -13.83 6.44 -9.01
CA LYS A 159 -13.95 6.08 -10.43
C LYS A 159 -14.14 4.59 -10.61
N ALA A 160 -13.31 3.76 -9.98
CA ALA A 160 -13.40 2.30 -10.05
C ALA A 160 -14.77 1.79 -9.56
N LEU A 161 -15.27 2.33 -8.43
CA LEU A 161 -16.59 2.00 -7.90
C LEU A 161 -17.75 2.39 -8.84
N ARG A 162 -17.63 3.52 -9.56
CA ARG A 162 -18.65 3.95 -10.54
C ARG A 162 -18.68 3.09 -11.79
N GLU A 163 -17.52 2.59 -12.22
CA GLU A 163 -17.38 1.74 -13.40
C GLU A 163 -17.72 0.27 -13.11
N MET A 164 -17.91 -0.05 -11.85
CA MET A 164 -18.18 -1.41 -11.40
C MET A 164 -19.60 -1.87 -11.80
N THR A 165 -19.69 -3.03 -12.44
CA THR A 165 -20.98 -3.68 -12.72
C THR A 165 -21.30 -4.64 -11.55
N ILE A 166 -22.33 -4.33 -10.78
CA ILE A 166 -22.84 -5.22 -9.75
C ILE A 166 -23.92 -6.09 -10.36
N VAL A 167 -23.63 -7.36 -10.54
CA VAL A 167 -24.65 -8.36 -10.89
C VAL A 167 -25.26 -8.82 -9.56
N PRO A 168 -26.58 -8.66 -9.36
CA PRO A 168 -27.23 -9.16 -8.16
C PRO A 168 -26.99 -10.66 -8.03
N GLN A 169 -26.42 -11.09 -6.92
CA GLN A 169 -26.38 -12.53 -6.60
C GLN A 169 -27.80 -12.97 -6.26
N ARG A 170 -28.35 -13.87 -7.07
CA ARG A 170 -29.64 -14.52 -6.80
C ARG A 170 -29.49 -15.56 -5.69
#